data_17c59c054dff3dc144003eb233000bf6
#
_entry.id   17c59c054dff3dc144003eb233000bf6
#
_cell.length_a   1.000
_cell.length_b   1.000
_cell.length_c   1.000
_cell.angle_alpha   90.00
_cell.angle_beta   90.00
_cell.angle_gamma   90.00
#
_symmetry.space_group_name_H-M   'P 1'
#
loop_
_entity.id
_entity.type
_entity.pdbx_description
1 polymer ?
#
loop_
_entity_poly.entity_id
_entity_poly.type
_entity_poly.pdbx_seq_one_letter_code
_entity_poly.pdbx_strand_id
1 'polypeptide(L)'
;MKFLISQLYLLALFALPFVSTSCSDDDDNSTKVEISSLGVEDGTTIVTGQIIQLEAQLSNPQGEVHYSWSTAGKEVSTQSTYTFQSDVTGTHTITLTVTANNEAQEKSINIIVVKPPFYVINEGQGKGSVNRYKQEQWQYNIVEGLGVTSTVGIINNGYMYIVSKKSPFLVKMNLENNQIVNKIEDGLDQNAQGQNFCIVNNETGILTTSNGAFKVNLKQLTLGEKLSGLDAVSSDNEDIYKTDKYIFISSKNTIKVYNTCLLYTSDAADE
;
A
#
# COMPACT_ATOMS: atom_id res chain seq x y z
N MET A 1 -45.26 25.30 -1.60
CA MET A 1 -45.09 26.26 -0.49
C MET A 1 -43.62 26.63 -0.45
N LYS A 2 -43.29 27.80 -0.98
CA LYS A 2 -41.90 28.32 -1.10
C LYS A 2 -41.59 29.11 0.19
N PHE A 3 -40.46 28.83 0.81
CA PHE A 3 -39.87 29.79 1.76
C PHE A 3 -38.47 30.17 1.28
N LEU A 4 -38.38 31.43 0.87
CA LEU A 4 -37.14 32.17 0.72
C LEU A 4 -36.69 32.62 2.11
N ILE A 5 -35.43 32.41 2.44
CA ILE A 5 -34.77 33.11 3.54
C ILE A 5 -33.61 33.93 2.98
N SER A 6 -33.81 35.23 3.15
CA SER A 6 -32.94 36.33 2.76
C SER A 6 -31.61 36.31 3.54
N GLN A 7 -30.52 36.51 2.83
CA GLN A 7 -29.19 36.79 3.42
C GLN A 7 -29.13 38.29 3.81
N LEU A 8 -28.80 38.51 5.06
CA LEU A 8 -28.49 39.86 5.57
C LEU A 8 -26.96 39.97 5.72
N TYR A 9 -26.32 40.70 4.82
CA TYR A 9 -24.91 41.10 4.95
C TYR A 9 -24.80 42.30 5.92
N LEU A 10 -24.14 42.10 7.04
CA LEU A 10 -23.74 43.21 7.92
C LEU A 10 -22.29 43.56 7.67
N LEU A 11 -22.10 44.68 6.97
CA LEU A 11 -20.81 45.29 6.68
C LEU A 11 -20.40 46.11 7.91
N ALA A 12 -19.46 45.66 8.74
CA ALA A 12 -18.86 46.45 9.78
C ALA A 12 -17.56 47.07 9.30
N LEU A 13 -17.63 48.35 9.00
CA LEU A 13 -16.46 49.20 8.70
C LEU A 13 -15.76 49.51 10.02
N PHE A 14 -14.56 48.96 10.28
CA PHE A 14 -13.69 49.44 11.37
C PHE A 14 -12.60 50.30 10.80
N ALA A 15 -12.67 51.61 11.17
CA ALA A 15 -11.62 52.57 10.93
C ALA A 15 -10.41 52.25 11.85
N LEU A 16 -9.24 52.09 11.23
CA LEU A 16 -7.96 51.98 11.94
C LEU A 16 -7.43 53.36 12.28
N PRO A 17 -7.00 53.64 13.50
CA PRO A 17 -6.13 54.75 13.76
C PRO A 17 -4.67 54.40 13.41
N PHE A 18 -4.07 55.13 12.52
CA PHE A 18 -2.64 55.11 12.31
C PHE A 18 -1.94 55.62 13.58
N VAL A 19 -1.25 54.73 14.24
CA VAL A 19 -0.25 55.11 15.23
C VAL A 19 1.10 54.86 14.58
N SER A 20 1.73 55.95 14.20
CA SER A 20 3.15 55.98 13.85
C SER A 20 3.95 55.85 15.14
N THR A 21 4.55 54.68 15.38
CA THR A 21 5.60 54.51 16.37
C THR A 21 6.92 54.27 15.66
N SER A 22 7.81 55.12 16.03
CA SER A 22 9.23 55.26 15.75
C SER A 22 9.99 53.95 15.58
N CYS A 23 10.85 53.90 14.59
CA CYS A 23 11.95 52.97 14.46
C CYS A 23 12.79 52.96 15.74
N SER A 24 12.93 51.81 16.32
CA SER A 24 14.16 51.39 16.96
C SER A 24 14.68 50.22 16.14
N ASP A 25 15.77 50.45 15.42
CA ASP A 25 16.61 49.45 14.82
C ASP A 25 17.25 48.65 15.95
N ASP A 26 16.57 47.58 16.36
CA ASP A 26 17.22 46.44 16.99
C ASP A 26 17.26 45.36 15.92
N ASP A 27 18.35 45.36 15.14
CA ASP A 27 18.80 44.24 14.32
C ASP A 27 19.14 43.07 15.26
N ASP A 28 18.13 42.47 15.91
CA ASP A 28 18.24 41.16 16.52
C ASP A 28 17.95 40.13 15.42
N ASN A 29 18.86 40.08 14.45
CA ASN A 29 18.90 39.02 13.46
C ASN A 29 19.47 37.75 14.12
N SER A 30 18.87 37.34 15.22
CA SER A 30 19.11 36.02 15.82
C SER A 30 18.49 34.99 14.89
N THR A 31 19.33 34.43 14.05
CA THR A 31 18.96 33.31 13.17
C THR A 31 18.70 32.06 14.03
N LYS A 32 17.50 32.01 14.60
CA LYS A 32 17.09 30.82 15.37
C LYS A 32 16.98 29.61 14.45
N VAL A 33 17.45 28.49 14.95
CA VAL A 33 17.16 27.22 14.27
C VAL A 33 15.67 27.00 14.26
N GLU A 34 15.10 26.66 13.11
CA GLU A 34 13.69 26.30 12.98
C GLU A 34 13.55 24.87 12.43
N ILE A 35 12.60 24.09 12.99
CA ILE A 35 12.24 22.78 12.48
C ILE A 35 11.18 22.97 11.40
N SER A 36 11.59 22.92 10.14
CA SER A 36 10.68 23.09 8.99
C SER A 36 9.77 21.89 8.78
N SER A 37 10.32 20.67 8.83
CA SER A 37 9.58 19.42 8.64
C SER A 37 10.18 18.29 9.47
N LEU A 38 9.39 17.24 9.71
CA LEU A 38 9.84 15.97 10.29
C LEU A 38 9.85 14.82 9.25
N GLY A 39 9.78 15.18 7.95
CA GLY A 39 9.84 14.24 6.83
C GLY A 39 8.50 13.59 6.50
N VAL A 40 7.49 13.72 7.36
CA VAL A 40 6.12 13.22 7.14
C VAL A 40 5.11 14.26 7.61
N GLU A 41 3.87 14.15 7.14
CA GLU A 41 2.79 15.06 7.53
C GLU A 41 2.17 14.66 8.88
N ASP A 42 1.66 15.65 9.61
CA ASP A 42 0.86 15.41 10.82
C ASP A 42 -0.41 14.61 10.47
N GLY A 43 -0.74 13.61 11.28
CA GLY A 43 -1.86 12.71 11.02
C GLY A 43 -1.56 11.59 10.00
N THR A 44 -0.30 11.42 9.58
CA THR A 44 0.09 10.28 8.74
C THR A 44 -0.39 8.96 9.33
N THR A 45 -1.08 8.16 8.52
CA THR A 45 -1.64 6.87 8.93
C THR A 45 -0.76 5.72 8.41
N ILE A 46 -0.38 4.83 9.32
CA ILE A 46 0.37 3.60 9.02
C ILE A 46 -0.37 2.37 9.59
N VAL A 47 -0.03 1.18 9.12
CA VAL A 47 -0.55 -0.06 9.72
C VAL A 47 0.38 -0.58 10.80
N THR A 48 -0.15 -1.39 11.73
CA THR A 48 0.66 -2.05 12.77
C THR A 48 1.83 -2.80 12.14
N GLY A 49 3.01 -2.67 12.75
CA GLY A 49 4.26 -3.26 12.27
C GLY A 49 4.91 -2.54 11.08
N GLN A 50 4.25 -1.56 10.47
CA GLN A 50 4.86 -0.76 9.40
C GLN A 50 5.94 0.17 9.96
N ILE A 51 7.08 0.20 9.27
CA ILE A 51 8.20 1.08 9.59
C ILE A 51 8.06 2.39 8.81
N ILE A 52 8.26 3.51 9.50
CA ILE A 52 8.32 4.83 8.88
C ILE A 52 9.56 5.56 9.39
N GLN A 53 10.28 6.23 8.49
CA GLN A 53 11.44 7.03 8.85
C GLN A 53 11.04 8.51 8.94
N LEU A 54 11.38 9.12 10.06
CA LEU A 54 11.26 10.55 10.33
C LEU A 54 12.62 11.20 10.16
N GLU A 55 12.66 12.40 9.60
CA GLU A 55 13.88 13.14 9.32
C GLU A 55 13.70 14.60 9.69
N ALA A 56 14.59 15.12 10.55
CA ALA A 56 14.60 16.51 10.93
C ALA A 56 15.08 17.40 9.77
N GLN A 57 14.21 18.23 9.24
CA GLN A 57 14.55 19.27 8.27
C GLN A 57 14.59 20.60 8.98
N LEU A 58 15.77 21.23 8.96
CA LEU A 58 16.03 22.46 9.69
C LEU A 58 16.27 23.63 8.73
N SER A 59 15.77 24.81 9.10
CA SER A 59 16.15 26.09 8.52
C SER A 59 17.14 26.79 9.45
N ASN A 60 18.15 27.45 8.86
CA ASN A 60 19.17 28.24 9.57
C ASN A 60 19.90 27.48 10.70
N PRO A 61 20.41 26.24 10.50
CA PRO A 61 21.21 25.59 11.51
C PRO A 61 22.52 26.34 11.71
N GLN A 62 22.78 26.84 12.92
CA GLN A 62 24.02 27.54 13.30
C GLN A 62 24.70 26.76 14.43
N GLY A 63 26.00 26.56 14.31
CA GLY A 63 26.76 25.85 15.32
C GLY A 63 26.51 24.34 15.40
N GLU A 64 26.78 23.78 16.59
CA GLU A 64 26.52 22.36 16.86
C GLU A 64 25.04 22.16 17.15
N VAL A 65 24.42 21.19 16.46
CA VAL A 65 23.00 20.85 16.56
C VAL A 65 22.82 19.53 17.30
N HIS A 66 22.04 19.55 18.37
CA HIS A 66 21.65 18.38 19.12
C HIS A 66 20.19 18.04 18.87
N TYR A 67 19.91 16.76 18.66
CA TYR A 67 18.56 16.24 18.41
C TYR A 67 18.09 15.40 19.60
N SER A 68 16.82 15.46 19.95
CA SER A 68 16.18 14.54 20.90
C SER A 68 14.78 14.24 20.41
N TRP A 69 14.57 13.00 19.95
CA TRP A 69 13.25 12.49 19.61
C TRP A 69 12.63 11.85 20.83
N SER A 70 11.38 12.14 21.10
CA SER A 70 10.65 11.55 22.22
C SER A 70 9.26 11.08 21.80
N THR A 71 8.78 10.03 22.45
CA THR A 71 7.40 9.55 22.36
C THR A 71 6.91 9.21 23.76
N ALA A 72 5.67 9.60 24.10
CA ALA A 72 5.09 9.47 25.44
C ALA A 72 6.03 10.02 26.54
N GLY A 73 6.76 11.10 26.26
CA GLY A 73 7.68 11.75 27.21
C GLY A 73 9.00 11.02 27.43
N LYS A 74 9.28 9.94 26.68
CA LYS A 74 10.53 9.18 26.75
C LYS A 74 11.38 9.45 25.51
N GLU A 75 12.68 9.76 25.70
CA GLU A 75 13.63 9.88 24.60
C GLU A 75 13.84 8.53 23.92
N VAL A 76 13.81 8.53 22.60
CA VAL A 76 13.92 7.32 21.75
C VAL A 76 15.05 7.40 20.73
N SER A 77 15.54 8.60 20.38
CA SER A 77 16.68 8.80 19.50
C SER A 77 17.31 10.19 19.69
N THR A 78 18.61 10.27 19.46
CA THR A 78 19.39 11.54 19.45
C THR A 78 20.02 11.81 18.07
N GLN A 79 19.60 11.09 17.03
CA GLN A 79 20.07 11.26 15.67
C GLN A 79 19.20 12.27 14.92
N SER A 80 19.67 12.77 13.78
CA SER A 80 18.86 13.61 12.88
C SER A 80 17.66 12.87 12.29
N THR A 81 17.65 11.54 12.35
CA THR A 81 16.58 10.67 11.91
C THR A 81 16.08 9.78 13.05
N TYR A 82 14.80 9.41 12.96
CA TYR A 82 14.20 8.44 13.87
C TYR A 82 13.32 7.47 13.10
N THR A 83 13.48 6.18 13.36
CA THR A 83 12.65 5.12 12.79
C THR A 83 11.54 4.76 13.76
N PHE A 84 10.30 5.05 13.38
CA PHE A 84 9.11 4.73 14.18
C PHE A 84 8.43 3.46 13.66
N GLN A 85 8.05 2.60 14.60
CA GLN A 85 7.23 1.41 14.38
C GLN A 85 6.38 1.17 15.62
N SER A 86 5.14 0.69 15.46
CA SER A 86 4.28 0.31 16.58
C SER A 86 3.35 -0.82 16.20
N ASP A 87 3.13 -1.76 17.12
CA ASP A 87 2.09 -2.78 17.04
C ASP A 87 0.81 -2.38 17.81
N VAL A 88 0.86 -1.23 18.51
CA VAL A 88 -0.26 -0.69 19.25
C VAL A 88 -1.03 0.31 18.39
N THR A 89 -2.31 0.04 18.17
CA THR A 89 -3.20 0.96 17.43
C THR A 89 -3.51 2.21 18.24
N GLY A 90 -3.74 3.32 17.54
CA GLY A 90 -4.06 4.61 18.13
C GLY A 90 -3.18 5.73 17.63
N THR A 91 -3.31 6.90 18.23
CA THR A 91 -2.49 8.05 17.90
C THR A 91 -1.23 8.06 18.76
N HIS A 92 -0.08 8.14 18.09
CA HIS A 92 1.23 8.26 18.72
C HIS A 92 1.80 9.65 18.41
N THR A 93 1.96 10.46 19.44
CA THR A 93 2.62 11.76 19.31
C THR A 93 4.13 11.58 19.40
N ILE A 94 4.84 12.07 18.40
CA ILE A 94 6.28 12.06 18.33
C ILE A 94 6.75 13.51 18.34
N THR A 95 7.64 13.84 19.26
CA THR A 95 8.17 15.18 19.44
C THR A 95 9.67 15.15 19.13
N LEU A 96 10.11 16.07 18.30
CA LEU A 96 11.52 16.42 18.11
C LEU A 96 11.82 17.70 18.85
N THR A 97 12.83 17.66 19.70
CA THR A 97 13.48 18.83 20.28
C THR A 97 14.85 18.98 19.61
N VAL A 98 15.11 20.15 19.05
CA VAL A 98 16.41 20.52 18.49
C VAL A 98 16.98 21.65 19.33
N THR A 99 18.23 21.47 19.75
CA THR A 99 18.97 22.49 20.51
C THR A 99 20.20 22.94 19.71
N ALA A 100 20.31 24.24 19.48
CA ALA A 100 21.46 24.87 18.84
C ALA A 100 21.74 26.20 19.55
N ASN A 101 23.01 26.55 19.82
CA ASN A 101 23.40 27.77 20.49
C ASN A 101 22.66 28.07 21.80
N ASN A 102 22.41 27.02 22.61
CA ASN A 102 21.64 27.07 23.87
C ASN A 102 20.15 27.45 23.71
N GLU A 103 19.64 27.47 22.50
CA GLU A 103 18.22 27.64 22.21
C GLU A 103 17.60 26.32 21.79
N ALA A 104 16.42 25.99 22.33
CA ALA A 104 15.67 24.79 21.99
C ALA A 104 14.44 25.13 21.18
N GLN A 105 14.15 24.30 20.17
CA GLN A 105 12.93 24.33 19.38
C GLN A 105 12.27 22.97 19.44
N GLU A 106 10.94 22.95 19.47
CA GLU A 106 10.17 21.70 19.48
C GLU A 106 9.17 21.66 18.34
N LYS A 107 9.00 20.48 17.75
CA LYS A 107 7.94 20.20 16.79
C LYS A 107 7.39 18.80 17.04
N SER A 108 6.07 18.70 17.08
CA SER A 108 5.37 17.42 17.26
C SER A 108 4.54 17.08 16.04
N ILE A 109 4.41 15.79 15.78
CA ILE A 109 3.47 15.22 14.83
C ILE A 109 2.75 14.02 15.46
N ASN A 110 1.56 13.73 14.94
CA ASN A 110 0.79 12.57 15.29
C ASN A 110 0.89 11.53 14.18
N ILE A 111 1.27 10.30 14.53
CA ILE A 111 1.20 9.14 13.66
C ILE A 111 0.04 8.28 14.12
N ILE A 112 -0.89 7.99 13.21
CA ILE A 112 -2.08 7.17 13.48
C ILE A 112 -1.78 5.74 13.06
N VAL A 113 -1.70 4.84 14.04
CA VAL A 113 -1.47 3.41 13.78
C VAL A 113 -2.81 2.69 13.75
N VAL A 114 -3.10 1.99 12.67
CA VAL A 114 -4.33 1.22 12.48
C VAL A 114 -4.03 -0.25 12.19
N LYS A 115 -4.98 -1.14 12.45
CA LYS A 115 -4.87 -2.53 11.98
C LYS A 115 -4.92 -2.57 10.46
N PRO A 116 -4.12 -3.44 9.79
CA PRO A 116 -4.24 -3.64 8.37
C PRO A 116 -5.64 -4.15 8.04
N PRO A 117 -6.23 -3.74 6.92
CA PRO A 117 -7.49 -4.31 6.47
C PRO A 117 -7.30 -5.79 6.12
N PHE A 118 -8.32 -6.61 6.34
CA PHE A 118 -8.38 -7.94 5.75
C PHE A 118 -9.56 -8.06 4.79
N TYR A 119 -9.44 -8.99 3.86
CA TYR A 119 -10.38 -9.18 2.78
C TYR A 119 -10.93 -10.60 2.83
N VAL A 120 -12.21 -10.73 2.52
CA VAL A 120 -12.89 -12.02 2.36
C VAL A 120 -13.41 -12.10 0.94
N ILE A 121 -12.93 -13.11 0.21
CA ILE A 121 -13.40 -13.42 -1.12
C ILE A 121 -14.59 -14.35 -0.97
N ASN A 122 -15.74 -13.94 -1.49
CA ASN A 122 -16.95 -14.75 -1.53
C ASN A 122 -16.97 -15.51 -2.84
N GLU A 123 -17.05 -16.82 -2.78
CA GLU A 123 -17.06 -17.69 -3.96
C GLU A 123 -18.18 -17.33 -4.95
N GLY A 124 -19.40 -17.13 -4.44
CA GLY A 124 -20.60 -16.87 -5.21
C GLY A 124 -20.97 -18.01 -6.17
N GLN A 125 -22.22 -18.42 -6.19
CA GLN A 125 -22.69 -19.41 -7.15
C GLN A 125 -22.91 -18.84 -8.57
N GLY A 126 -22.94 -17.52 -8.71
CA GLY A 126 -23.10 -16.83 -9.98
C GLY A 126 -21.94 -15.87 -10.26
N LYS A 127 -21.65 -14.99 -9.32
CA LYS A 127 -20.55 -14.03 -9.40
C LYS A 127 -19.94 -13.89 -8.02
N GLY A 128 -18.63 -14.01 -7.91
CA GLY A 128 -17.92 -13.75 -6.68
C GLY A 128 -17.88 -12.27 -6.32
N SER A 129 -17.62 -11.99 -5.06
CA SER A 129 -17.44 -10.64 -4.55
C SER A 129 -16.34 -10.58 -3.50
N VAL A 130 -15.91 -9.37 -3.13
CA VAL A 130 -14.96 -9.14 -2.05
C VAL A 130 -15.62 -8.32 -0.96
N ASN A 131 -15.47 -8.77 0.28
CA ASN A 131 -15.75 -7.97 1.47
C ASN A 131 -14.44 -7.50 2.08
N ARG A 132 -14.47 -6.35 2.74
CA ARG A 132 -13.32 -5.79 3.47
C ARG A 132 -13.71 -5.47 4.91
N TYR A 133 -12.82 -5.83 5.84
CA TYR A 133 -12.88 -5.33 7.21
C TYR A 133 -11.78 -4.31 7.41
N LYS A 134 -12.14 -3.07 7.73
CA LYS A 134 -11.23 -1.96 7.95
C LYS A 134 -11.76 -1.07 9.04
N GLN A 135 -10.89 -0.65 9.99
CA GLN A 135 -11.27 0.25 11.10
C GLN A 135 -12.51 -0.24 11.88
N GLU A 136 -12.49 -1.54 12.23
CA GLU A 136 -13.55 -2.21 12.98
C GLU A 136 -14.94 -2.25 12.31
N GLN A 137 -14.98 -1.98 11.01
CA GLN A 137 -16.19 -1.99 10.19
C GLN A 137 -16.09 -2.94 9.01
N TRP A 138 -17.19 -3.66 8.77
CA TRP A 138 -17.37 -4.45 7.56
C TRP A 138 -17.87 -3.57 6.42
N GLN A 139 -17.26 -3.76 5.26
CA GLN A 139 -17.71 -3.22 3.99
C GLN A 139 -17.99 -4.41 3.08
N TYR A 140 -19.26 -4.57 2.72
CA TYR A 140 -19.70 -5.71 1.93
C TYR A 140 -19.68 -5.39 0.45
N ASN A 141 -19.34 -6.39 -0.36
CA ASN A 141 -19.37 -6.32 -1.83
C ASN A 141 -18.63 -5.08 -2.37
N ILE A 142 -17.46 -4.76 -1.80
CA ILE A 142 -16.64 -3.64 -2.27
C ILE A 142 -16.21 -3.82 -3.73
N VAL A 143 -16.19 -5.06 -4.22
CA VAL A 143 -16.02 -5.44 -5.61
C VAL A 143 -16.97 -6.59 -5.90
N GLU A 144 -17.65 -6.50 -7.04
CA GLU A 144 -18.52 -7.53 -7.60
C GLU A 144 -18.09 -7.89 -9.02
N GLY A 145 -18.66 -8.94 -9.58
CA GLY A 145 -18.36 -9.33 -10.97
C GLY A 145 -17.06 -10.09 -11.12
N LEU A 146 -16.62 -10.74 -10.05
CA LEU A 146 -15.59 -11.78 -10.12
C LEU A 146 -16.13 -12.99 -10.89
N GLY A 147 -15.22 -13.91 -11.26
CA GLY A 147 -15.62 -15.18 -11.85
C GLY A 147 -16.40 -16.06 -10.87
N VAL A 148 -16.98 -17.12 -11.42
CA VAL A 148 -17.67 -18.13 -10.60
C VAL A 148 -16.64 -18.95 -9.81
N THR A 149 -16.95 -19.20 -8.54
CA THR A 149 -16.07 -19.93 -7.61
C THR A 149 -14.70 -19.26 -7.51
N SER A 150 -14.68 -18.04 -6.98
CA SER A 150 -13.45 -17.32 -6.68
C SER A 150 -12.82 -17.88 -5.42
N THR A 151 -11.59 -18.37 -5.50
CA THR A 151 -10.99 -19.17 -4.43
C THR A 151 -9.70 -18.61 -3.87
N VAL A 152 -8.94 -17.87 -4.66
CA VAL A 152 -7.60 -17.38 -4.30
C VAL A 152 -7.51 -15.89 -4.45
N GLY A 153 -6.94 -15.22 -3.46
CA GLY A 153 -6.63 -13.80 -3.51
C GLY A 153 -5.20 -13.55 -3.06
N ILE A 154 -4.42 -12.86 -3.88
CA ILE A 154 -3.04 -12.51 -3.60
C ILE A 154 -2.87 -11.00 -3.65
N ILE A 155 -2.33 -10.42 -2.59
CA ILE A 155 -2.04 -8.98 -2.51
C ILE A 155 -0.58 -8.74 -2.89
N ASN A 156 -0.36 -7.81 -3.81
CA ASN A 156 0.96 -7.36 -4.20
C ASN A 156 0.91 -5.90 -4.71
N ASN A 157 1.82 -5.06 -4.21
CA ASN A 157 2.00 -3.67 -4.64
C ASN A 157 0.68 -2.85 -4.78
N GLY A 158 -0.18 -2.89 -3.75
CA GLY A 158 -1.43 -2.14 -3.73
C GLY A 158 -2.55 -2.73 -4.59
N TYR A 159 -2.37 -3.92 -5.14
CA TYR A 159 -3.38 -4.65 -5.92
C TYR A 159 -3.69 -5.99 -5.29
N MET A 160 -4.93 -6.44 -5.47
CA MET A 160 -5.34 -7.82 -5.22
C MET A 160 -5.60 -8.51 -6.54
N TYR A 161 -5.04 -9.70 -6.68
CA TYR A 161 -5.26 -10.60 -7.81
C TYR A 161 -6.14 -11.74 -7.34
N ILE A 162 -7.29 -11.93 -7.97
CA ILE A 162 -8.31 -12.89 -7.55
C ILE A 162 -8.51 -13.91 -8.65
N VAL A 163 -8.31 -15.19 -8.31
CA VAL A 163 -8.51 -16.32 -9.21
C VAL A 163 -9.91 -16.88 -9.05
N SER A 164 -10.54 -17.22 -10.16
CA SER A 164 -11.83 -17.90 -10.22
C SER A 164 -11.79 -19.13 -11.11
N LYS A 165 -12.59 -20.14 -10.79
CA LYS A 165 -12.66 -21.37 -11.61
C LYS A 165 -13.23 -21.12 -13.00
N LYS A 166 -14.12 -20.11 -13.15
CA LYS A 166 -14.69 -19.72 -14.46
C LYS A 166 -14.50 -18.23 -14.69
N SER A 167 -14.53 -17.86 -15.97
CA SER A 167 -14.32 -16.49 -16.45
C SER A 167 -15.14 -15.45 -15.67
N PRO A 168 -14.52 -14.31 -15.35
CA PRO A 168 -13.11 -13.98 -15.51
C PRO A 168 -12.19 -14.85 -14.61
N PHE A 169 -11.16 -15.46 -15.20
CA PHE A 169 -10.28 -16.40 -14.50
C PHE A 169 -9.30 -15.73 -13.55
N LEU A 170 -8.90 -14.49 -13.85
CA LEU A 170 -8.05 -13.65 -13.01
C LEU A 170 -8.53 -12.22 -13.07
N VAL A 171 -8.74 -11.62 -11.91
CA VAL A 171 -9.14 -10.22 -11.77
C VAL A 171 -8.08 -9.48 -10.99
N LYS A 172 -7.66 -8.30 -11.47
CA LYS A 172 -6.80 -7.37 -10.77
C LYS A 172 -7.63 -6.20 -10.25
N MET A 173 -7.69 -6.02 -8.95
CA MET A 173 -8.35 -4.86 -8.31
C MET A 173 -7.33 -3.97 -7.60
N ASN A 174 -7.56 -2.67 -7.63
CA ASN A 174 -6.80 -1.70 -6.85
C ASN A 174 -7.38 -1.62 -5.43
N LEU A 175 -6.52 -1.74 -4.41
CA LEU A 175 -6.92 -1.76 -3.00
C LEU A 175 -7.22 -0.37 -2.42
N GLU A 176 -6.76 0.68 -3.07
CA GLU A 176 -6.99 2.05 -2.64
C GLU A 176 -8.44 2.48 -2.92
N ASN A 177 -8.89 2.28 -4.18
CA ASN A 177 -10.20 2.74 -4.65
C ASN A 177 -11.22 1.61 -4.88
N ASN A 178 -10.84 0.34 -4.66
CA ASN A 178 -11.65 -0.87 -4.86
C ASN A 178 -12.15 -1.06 -6.31
N GLN A 179 -11.46 -0.49 -7.30
CA GLN A 179 -11.85 -0.63 -8.70
C GLN A 179 -11.16 -1.83 -9.34
N ILE A 180 -11.89 -2.54 -10.19
CA ILE A 180 -11.29 -3.55 -11.08
C ILE A 180 -10.46 -2.79 -12.13
N VAL A 181 -9.17 -3.11 -12.18
CA VAL A 181 -8.24 -2.50 -13.14
C VAL A 181 -8.26 -3.26 -14.47
N ASN A 182 -8.22 -4.59 -14.40
CA ASN A 182 -8.26 -5.45 -15.57
C ASN A 182 -8.67 -6.88 -15.21
N LYS A 183 -8.98 -7.70 -16.23
CA LYS A 183 -9.42 -9.11 -16.11
C LYS A 183 -8.83 -9.95 -17.22
N ILE A 184 -8.61 -11.23 -16.94
CA ILE A 184 -8.39 -12.28 -17.94
C ILE A 184 -9.70 -13.05 -18.09
N GLU A 185 -10.39 -12.84 -19.18
CA GLU A 185 -11.70 -13.45 -19.48
C GLU A 185 -11.59 -14.54 -20.54
N ASP A 186 -10.60 -14.43 -21.42
CA ASP A 186 -10.38 -15.26 -22.60
C ASP A 186 -8.96 -15.85 -22.64
N GLY A 187 -8.66 -16.63 -23.67
CA GLY A 187 -7.33 -17.18 -23.94
C GLY A 187 -7.06 -18.52 -23.28
N LEU A 188 -8.01 -19.05 -22.50
CA LEU A 188 -7.99 -20.42 -22.00
C LEU A 188 -8.98 -21.29 -22.76
N ASP A 189 -8.71 -22.61 -22.78
CA ASP A 189 -9.64 -23.57 -23.37
C ASP A 189 -11.03 -23.51 -22.73
N GLN A 190 -12.07 -23.86 -23.47
CA GLN A 190 -13.47 -23.75 -23.05
C GLN A 190 -13.80 -24.42 -21.70
N ASN A 191 -13.08 -25.49 -21.36
CA ASN A 191 -13.27 -26.23 -20.12
C ASN A 191 -12.20 -25.95 -19.08
N ALA A 192 -11.32 -25.00 -19.33
CA ALA A 192 -10.29 -24.61 -18.37
C ALA A 192 -10.92 -24.04 -17.10
N GLN A 193 -10.31 -24.34 -15.97
CA GLN A 193 -10.65 -23.78 -14.68
C GLN A 193 -9.41 -23.11 -14.10
N GLY A 194 -9.53 -21.85 -13.70
CA GLY A 194 -8.51 -21.19 -12.92
C GLY A 194 -8.35 -21.88 -11.56
N GLN A 195 -7.13 -22.03 -11.10
CA GLN A 195 -6.84 -22.77 -9.87
C GLN A 195 -6.10 -21.91 -8.86
N ASN A 196 -4.89 -21.47 -9.19
CA ASN A 196 -4.08 -20.72 -8.27
C ASN A 196 -3.24 -19.66 -9.02
N PHE A 197 -2.61 -18.75 -8.28
CA PHE A 197 -1.80 -17.68 -8.83
C PHE A 197 -0.59 -17.43 -7.96
N CYS A 198 0.53 -17.10 -8.59
CA CYS A 198 1.76 -16.74 -7.91
C CYS A 198 2.38 -15.51 -8.56
N ILE A 199 2.81 -14.55 -7.76
CA ILE A 199 3.61 -13.40 -8.21
C ILE A 199 5.07 -13.82 -8.29
N VAL A 200 5.63 -13.82 -9.48
CA VAL A 200 7.06 -14.13 -9.68
C VAL A 200 7.91 -12.91 -9.35
N ASN A 201 7.54 -11.77 -9.90
CA ASN A 201 8.14 -10.45 -9.64
C ASN A 201 7.15 -9.34 -9.98
N ASN A 202 7.64 -8.09 -10.11
CA ASN A 202 6.78 -6.92 -10.37
C ASN A 202 6.10 -6.92 -11.75
N GLU A 203 6.56 -7.74 -12.70
CA GLU A 203 6.06 -7.77 -14.08
C GLU A 203 5.36 -9.07 -14.43
N THR A 204 5.72 -10.17 -13.77
CA THR A 204 5.30 -11.52 -14.16
C THR A 204 4.65 -12.25 -13.00
N GLY A 205 3.52 -12.88 -13.28
CA GLY A 205 2.86 -13.89 -12.44
C GLY A 205 2.73 -15.21 -13.18
N ILE A 206 2.30 -16.25 -12.48
CA ILE A 206 1.94 -17.55 -13.01
C ILE A 206 0.50 -17.84 -12.59
N LEU A 207 -0.38 -18.06 -13.56
CA LEU A 207 -1.74 -18.57 -13.36
C LEU A 207 -1.74 -20.07 -13.65
N THR A 208 -2.09 -20.86 -12.64
CA THR A 208 -2.34 -22.29 -12.85
C THR A 208 -3.81 -22.52 -13.18
N THR A 209 -4.03 -23.45 -14.09
CA THR A 209 -5.37 -23.85 -14.56
C THR A 209 -5.45 -25.35 -14.69
N SER A 210 -6.65 -25.91 -14.83
CA SER A 210 -6.84 -27.35 -15.09
C SER A 210 -6.10 -27.85 -16.34
N ASN A 211 -5.72 -26.96 -17.25
CA ASN A 211 -5.07 -27.28 -18.52
C ASN A 211 -3.58 -26.93 -18.56
N GLY A 212 -2.99 -26.57 -17.42
CA GLY A 212 -1.58 -26.22 -17.28
C GLY A 212 -1.38 -24.88 -16.59
N ALA A 213 -0.17 -24.34 -16.68
CA ALA A 213 0.17 -23.07 -16.10
C ALA A 213 0.64 -22.06 -17.17
N PHE A 214 0.32 -20.80 -16.99
CA PHE A 214 0.57 -19.74 -17.95
C PHE A 214 1.29 -18.58 -17.28
N LYS A 215 2.25 -18.01 -18.00
CA LYS A 215 2.81 -16.71 -17.61
C LYS A 215 1.71 -15.64 -17.70
N VAL A 216 1.75 -14.68 -16.82
CA VAL A 216 0.84 -13.52 -16.81
C VAL A 216 1.66 -12.26 -16.74
N ASN A 217 1.46 -11.35 -17.68
CA ASN A 217 1.97 -9.99 -17.58
C ASN A 217 1.15 -9.21 -16.55
N LEU A 218 1.76 -8.78 -15.45
CA LEU A 218 1.06 -8.10 -14.34
C LEU A 218 0.67 -6.66 -14.66
N LYS A 219 1.39 -6.02 -15.58
CA LYS A 219 1.12 -4.62 -15.94
C LYS A 219 -0.15 -4.52 -16.77
N GLN A 220 -0.27 -5.37 -17.80
CA GLN A 220 -1.39 -5.38 -18.73
C GLN A 220 -2.49 -6.38 -18.34
N LEU A 221 -2.20 -7.29 -17.42
CA LEU A 221 -2.99 -8.46 -17.04
C LEU A 221 -3.39 -9.29 -18.28
N THR A 222 -2.42 -9.78 -19.02
CA THR A 222 -2.61 -10.63 -20.21
C THR A 222 -1.95 -11.98 -20.01
N LEU A 223 -2.57 -13.03 -20.57
CA LEU A 223 -1.95 -14.35 -20.65
C LEU A 223 -0.77 -14.30 -21.62
N GLY A 224 0.33 -14.89 -21.20
CA GLY A 224 1.49 -15.17 -22.00
C GLY A 224 1.60 -16.66 -22.36
N GLU A 225 2.82 -17.13 -22.51
CA GLU A 225 3.11 -18.51 -22.89
C GLU A 225 2.72 -19.51 -21.79
N LYS A 226 2.30 -20.70 -22.22
CA LYS A 226 2.11 -21.86 -21.36
C LYS A 226 3.48 -22.39 -20.93
N LEU A 227 3.60 -22.73 -19.65
CA LEU A 227 4.82 -23.37 -19.13
C LEU A 227 4.95 -24.78 -19.69
N SER A 228 6.13 -25.12 -20.19
CA SER A 228 6.43 -26.43 -20.75
C SER A 228 6.40 -27.53 -19.68
N GLY A 229 6.01 -28.73 -20.08
CA GLY A 229 6.01 -29.91 -19.21
C GLY A 229 4.90 -29.95 -18.14
N LEU A 230 3.89 -29.08 -18.27
CA LEU A 230 2.70 -29.04 -17.42
C LEU A 230 1.44 -29.14 -18.29
N ASP A 231 1.01 -30.37 -18.56
CA ASP A 231 -0.12 -30.63 -19.47
C ASP A 231 -1.48 -30.53 -18.79
N ALA A 232 -1.53 -30.78 -17.49
CA ALA A 232 -2.71 -30.58 -16.67
C ALA A 232 -2.30 -30.42 -15.20
N VAL A 233 -2.90 -29.47 -14.50
CA VAL A 233 -2.81 -29.35 -13.04
C VAL A 233 -4.08 -29.98 -12.46
N SER A 234 -3.92 -30.94 -11.54
CA SER A 234 -5.08 -31.64 -10.96
C SER A 234 -5.84 -30.73 -10.02
N SER A 235 -7.17 -30.77 -10.07
CA SER A 235 -8.06 -29.96 -9.23
C SER A 235 -7.96 -30.21 -7.73
N ASP A 236 -7.29 -31.27 -7.33
CA ASP A 236 -7.27 -31.70 -5.94
C ASP A 236 -5.95 -31.45 -5.21
N ASN A 237 -4.90 -30.95 -5.91
CA ASN A 237 -3.57 -30.66 -5.33
C ASN A 237 -2.97 -29.42 -6.03
N GLU A 238 -3.50 -28.26 -5.73
CA GLU A 238 -3.35 -27.06 -6.55
C GLU A 238 -2.34 -26.05 -6.00
N ASP A 239 -1.36 -26.50 -5.24
CA ASP A 239 -0.43 -25.61 -4.62
C ASP A 239 0.65 -25.19 -5.60
N ILE A 240 0.82 -23.88 -5.71
CA ILE A 240 1.97 -23.25 -6.30
C ILE A 240 2.76 -22.53 -5.19
N TYR A 241 4.03 -22.82 -5.12
CA TYR A 241 4.91 -22.22 -4.11
C TYR A 241 6.14 -21.60 -4.77
N LYS A 242 6.52 -20.43 -4.32
CA LYS A 242 7.68 -19.69 -4.84
C LYS A 242 8.73 -19.45 -3.76
N THR A 243 9.97 -19.69 -4.11
CA THR A 243 11.16 -19.20 -3.42
C THR A 243 11.84 -18.12 -4.26
N ASP A 244 12.95 -17.57 -3.80
CA ASP A 244 13.71 -16.59 -4.58
C ASP A 244 14.20 -17.14 -5.93
N LYS A 245 14.51 -18.45 -6.00
CA LYS A 245 15.11 -19.09 -7.18
C LYS A 245 14.16 -20.00 -7.94
N TYR A 246 13.16 -20.57 -7.29
CA TYR A 246 12.34 -21.62 -7.86
C TYR A 246 10.86 -21.43 -7.62
N ILE A 247 10.06 -21.92 -8.57
CA ILE A 247 8.62 -22.09 -8.47
C ILE A 247 8.31 -23.57 -8.51
N PHE A 248 7.55 -24.03 -7.54
CA PHE A 248 7.11 -25.40 -7.40
C PHE A 248 5.62 -25.45 -7.73
N ILE A 249 5.24 -26.30 -8.66
CA ILE A 249 3.83 -26.48 -9.06
C ILE A 249 3.49 -27.96 -8.90
N SER A 250 2.47 -28.27 -8.09
CA SER A 250 1.98 -29.62 -7.98
C SER A 250 1.18 -30.00 -9.24
N SER A 251 1.44 -31.18 -9.79
CA SER A 251 0.76 -31.71 -10.95
C SER A 251 0.52 -33.20 -10.74
N LYS A 252 -0.70 -33.57 -10.47
CA LYS A 252 -1.07 -34.96 -10.14
C LYS A 252 -0.18 -35.55 -9.03
N ASN A 253 0.67 -36.50 -9.37
CA ASN A 253 1.57 -37.18 -8.43
C ASN A 253 3.00 -36.67 -8.49
N THR A 254 3.24 -35.50 -9.11
CA THR A 254 4.58 -34.93 -9.31
C THR A 254 4.61 -33.46 -8.92
N ILE A 255 5.80 -32.99 -8.59
CA ILE A 255 6.08 -31.56 -8.43
C ILE A 255 6.97 -31.13 -9.59
N LYS A 256 6.52 -30.14 -10.36
CA LYS A 256 7.34 -29.49 -11.39
C LYS A 256 8.05 -28.30 -10.79
N VAL A 257 9.32 -28.16 -11.11
CA VAL A 257 10.19 -27.08 -10.61
C VAL A 257 10.65 -26.22 -11.76
N TYR A 258 10.42 -24.93 -11.67
CA TYR A 258 10.84 -23.95 -12.64
C TYR A 258 11.79 -22.97 -11.99
N ASN A 259 12.84 -22.58 -12.72
CA ASN A 259 13.74 -21.52 -12.28
C ASN A 259 13.09 -20.15 -12.54
N THR A 260 13.05 -19.28 -11.52
CA THR A 260 12.46 -17.94 -11.64
C THR A 260 13.17 -17.08 -12.70
N CYS A 261 14.49 -17.27 -12.90
CA CYS A 261 15.26 -16.53 -13.91
C CYS A 261 14.95 -17.01 -15.33
N LEU A 262 14.75 -18.30 -15.57
CA LEU A 262 14.47 -18.86 -16.89
C LEU A 262 13.06 -18.56 -17.40
N LEU A 263 12.17 -18.09 -16.55
CA LEU A 263 10.87 -17.59 -16.99
C LEU A 263 10.97 -16.28 -17.79
N TYR A 264 12.14 -15.63 -17.79
CA TYR A 264 12.40 -14.38 -18.52
C TYR A 264 13.05 -14.58 -19.89
N THR A 265 13.70 -15.67 -20.09
CA THR A 265 14.36 -15.96 -21.35
C THR A 265 13.49 -16.91 -22.15
N SER A 266 12.66 -16.36 -23.06
CA SER A 266 12.40 -17.03 -24.30
C SER A 266 13.76 -17.15 -24.98
N ASP A 267 14.13 -18.36 -25.38
CA ASP A 267 15.33 -18.66 -26.14
C ASP A 267 16.68 -18.38 -25.44
N ALA A 268 17.04 -19.22 -24.49
CA ALA A 268 18.42 -19.67 -24.41
C ALA A 268 18.40 -21.11 -24.85
N ALA A 269 18.94 -21.28 -26.08
CA ALA A 269 19.10 -22.52 -26.78
C ALA A 269 19.66 -23.62 -25.90
N ASP A 270 19.14 -24.82 -26.08
CA ASP A 270 19.85 -26.06 -25.83
C ASP A 270 21.22 -26.00 -26.50
N GLU A 271 22.29 -25.90 -25.71
CA GLU A 271 23.64 -26.40 -26.03
C GLU A 271 24.18 -27.19 -24.83
#